data_938224c50bfc2438ba8160f876011581
#
_entry.id   938224c50bfc2438ba8160f876011581
#
_cell.length_a   1.000
_cell.length_b   1.000
_cell.length_c   1.000
_cell.angle_alpha   90.00
_cell.angle_beta   90.00
_cell.angle_gamma   90.00
#
_symmetry.space_group_name_H-M   'P 1'
#
loop_
_entity.id
_entity.type
_entity.pdbx_description
1 polymer ?
#
loop_
_entity_poly.entity_id
_entity_poly.type
_entity_poly.pdbx_seq_one_letter_code
_entity_poly.pdbx_strand_id
1 'polypeptide(L)'
;MRLEHICDMELVYREEPLYGGKFMLVRPYGGEEGSGYGEGDGSVTGSKLSGKVRWVNHPHRRSDGTMLPDAHGVIVTDDGALVMFSLQGRTFFEHDTGKQVLTTIFEAADERYRWLNTTVCILEGVISAERASMRARVYACIHELLSDT
;
A
#
# COMPACT_ATOMS: atom_id res chain seq x y z
N MET A 1 5.77 -13.65 -17.54
CA MET A 1 6.00 -12.91 -16.28
C MET A 1 5.77 -13.83 -15.09
N ARG A 2 6.61 -13.74 -14.10
CA ARG A 2 6.49 -14.52 -12.87
C ARG A 2 6.41 -13.58 -11.67
N LEU A 3 5.60 -13.92 -10.67
CA LEU A 3 5.54 -13.20 -9.41
C LEU A 3 6.41 -13.90 -8.37
N GLU A 4 7.22 -13.13 -7.67
CA GLU A 4 8.09 -13.62 -6.61
C GLU A 4 7.78 -12.85 -5.31
N HIS A 5 7.33 -13.56 -4.27
CA HIS A 5 7.04 -12.97 -2.98
C HIS A 5 8.31 -12.39 -2.35
N ILE A 6 8.27 -11.10 -1.97
CA ILE A 6 9.42 -10.43 -1.37
C ILE A 6 9.20 -10.01 0.08
N CYS A 7 7.98 -9.68 0.46
CA CYS A 7 7.67 -9.30 1.85
C CYS A 7 6.17 -9.31 2.10
N ASP A 8 5.82 -9.29 3.38
CA ASP A 8 4.47 -9.02 3.85
C ASP A 8 4.41 -7.60 4.39
N MET A 9 3.27 -6.94 4.22
CA MET A 9 3.05 -5.58 4.68
C MET A 9 1.79 -5.54 5.54
N GLU A 10 1.90 -4.84 6.66
CA GLU A 10 0.77 -4.59 7.54
C GLU A 10 0.69 -3.10 7.82
N LEU A 11 -0.45 -2.49 7.54
CA LEU A 11 -0.68 -1.06 7.74
C LEU A 11 -1.84 -0.85 8.71
N VAL A 12 -1.66 0.05 9.67
CA VAL A 12 -2.64 0.34 10.71
C VAL A 12 -2.92 1.83 10.72
N TYR A 13 -4.21 2.19 10.72
CA TYR A 13 -4.62 3.59 10.82
C TYR A 13 -4.31 4.15 12.20
N ARG A 14 -3.94 5.43 12.24
CA ARG A 14 -3.72 6.15 13.49
C ARG A 14 -5.03 6.28 14.25
N GLU A 15 -5.00 6.03 15.56
CA GLU A 15 -6.21 6.02 16.39
C GLU A 15 -6.80 7.40 16.65
N GLU A 16 -5.95 8.41 16.78
CA GLU A 16 -6.38 9.78 17.10
C GLU A 16 -5.82 10.81 16.11
N PRO A 17 -6.28 10.78 14.84
CA PRO A 17 -5.87 11.78 13.87
C PRO A 17 -6.56 13.13 14.12
N LEU A 18 -5.99 14.19 13.56
CA LEU A 18 -6.48 15.56 13.67
C LEU A 18 -7.96 15.72 13.28
N TYR A 19 -8.42 14.93 12.30
CA TYR A 19 -9.78 15.03 11.74
C TYR A 19 -10.81 14.16 12.48
N GLY A 20 -10.46 13.58 13.62
CA GLY A 20 -11.39 12.96 14.56
C GLY A 20 -11.77 11.50 14.32
N GLY A 21 -11.56 10.94 13.16
CA GLY A 21 -11.83 9.52 12.85
C GLY A 21 -10.60 8.84 12.30
N LYS A 22 -10.63 7.52 12.15
CA LYS A 22 -9.51 6.79 11.57
C LYS A 22 -9.34 7.06 10.07
N PHE A 23 -10.45 7.34 9.41
CA PHE A 23 -10.50 7.62 7.98
C PHE A 23 -11.52 8.73 7.74
N MET A 24 -11.18 9.67 6.87
CA MET A 24 -12.05 10.76 6.49
C MET A 24 -12.44 10.64 5.02
N LEU A 25 -13.71 10.94 4.71
CA LEU A 25 -14.21 10.98 3.34
C LEU A 25 -14.99 12.28 3.15
N VAL A 26 -14.58 13.07 2.15
CA VAL A 26 -15.29 14.28 1.74
C VAL A 26 -16.04 13.97 0.44
N ARG A 27 -17.35 14.19 0.46
CA ARG A 27 -18.24 13.98 -0.69
C ARG A 27 -18.78 15.32 -1.16
N PRO A 28 -18.11 15.99 -2.12
CA PRO A 28 -18.42 17.38 -2.48
C PRO A 28 -19.86 17.60 -2.96
N TYR A 29 -20.45 16.57 -3.55
CA TYR A 29 -21.80 16.66 -4.09
C TYR A 29 -22.82 15.77 -3.36
N GLY A 30 -22.43 15.20 -2.21
CA GLY A 30 -23.33 14.39 -1.38
C GLY A 30 -23.63 12.98 -1.88
N GLY A 31 -23.12 12.59 -3.05
CA GLY A 31 -23.24 11.23 -3.60
C GLY A 31 -22.14 10.31 -3.11
N GLU A 32 -21.92 9.20 -3.83
CA GLU A 32 -20.89 8.22 -3.48
C GLU A 32 -19.47 8.71 -3.78
N GLU A 33 -19.34 9.57 -4.80
CA GLU A 33 -18.02 10.07 -5.21
C GLU A 33 -17.43 11.01 -4.19
N GLY A 34 -16.13 10.83 -3.91
CA GLY A 34 -15.43 11.70 -2.97
C GLY A 34 -13.97 11.36 -2.85
N SER A 35 -13.30 12.13 -2.01
CA SER A 35 -11.89 11.93 -1.71
C SER A 35 -11.71 11.61 -0.23
N GLY A 36 -10.83 10.68 0.05
CA GLY A 36 -10.54 10.24 1.40
C GLY A 36 -9.17 10.64 1.88
N TYR A 37 -8.97 10.50 3.17
CA TYR A 37 -7.68 10.70 3.80
C TYR A 37 -7.54 9.77 5.00
N GLY A 38 -6.39 9.11 5.09
CA GLY A 38 -6.02 8.32 6.25
C GLY A 38 -4.51 8.29 6.38
N GLU A 39 -4.03 8.08 7.60
CA GLU A 39 -2.62 8.00 7.89
C GLU A 39 -2.37 6.99 9.00
N GLY A 40 -1.15 6.49 9.08
CA GLY A 40 -0.83 5.56 10.14
C GLY A 40 0.58 5.01 10.10
N ASP A 41 0.74 3.92 10.81
CA ASP A 41 1.98 3.20 10.95
C ASP A 41 1.83 1.79 10.40
N GLY A 42 2.89 1.02 10.45
CA GLY A 42 2.86 -0.36 9.99
C GLY A 42 4.21 -1.03 10.04
N SER A 43 4.25 -2.18 9.41
CA SER A 43 5.47 -2.98 9.33
C SER A 43 5.57 -3.70 7.99
N VAL A 44 6.80 -3.97 7.61
CA VAL A 44 7.14 -4.84 6.49
C VAL A 44 8.01 -5.96 7.04
N THR A 45 7.70 -7.19 6.65
CA THR A 45 8.41 -8.39 7.11
C THR A 45 8.78 -9.25 5.91
N GLY A 46 10.05 -9.55 5.77
CA GLY A 46 10.56 -10.42 4.70
C GLY A 46 12.06 -10.61 4.83
N SER A 47 12.58 -11.61 4.12
CA SER A 47 14.02 -11.90 4.15
C SER A 47 14.85 -10.82 3.44
N LYS A 48 14.25 -10.14 2.46
CA LYS A 48 14.93 -9.11 1.65
C LYS A 48 14.58 -7.69 2.07
N LEU A 49 13.45 -7.48 2.74
CA LEU A 49 12.98 -6.17 3.14
C LEU A 49 12.17 -6.31 4.43
N SER A 50 12.62 -5.65 5.48
CA SER A 50 11.99 -5.70 6.79
C SER A 50 12.20 -4.37 7.52
N GLY A 51 11.14 -3.86 8.15
CA GLY A 51 11.23 -2.59 8.86
C GLY A 51 9.89 -2.04 9.31
N LYS A 52 9.94 -0.81 9.82
CA LYS A 52 8.77 -0.06 10.27
C LYS A 52 8.31 0.90 9.20
N VAL A 53 7.00 1.14 9.13
CA VAL A 53 6.36 1.94 8.08
C VAL A 53 5.64 3.12 8.69
N ARG A 54 5.73 4.26 8.01
CA ARG A 54 4.85 5.40 8.18
C ARG A 54 4.21 5.69 6.81
N TRP A 55 2.90 5.89 6.76
CA TRP A 55 2.18 6.04 5.50
C TRP A 55 1.04 7.04 5.59
N VAL A 56 0.63 7.54 4.43
CA VAL A 56 -0.55 8.36 4.22
C VAL A 56 -1.26 7.85 2.97
N ASN A 57 -2.58 7.81 2.99
CA ASN A 57 -3.41 7.44 1.84
C ASN A 57 -4.41 8.54 1.55
N HIS A 58 -4.48 8.95 0.30
CA HIS A 58 -5.40 9.97 -0.18
C HIS A 58 -6.22 9.39 -1.35
N PRO A 59 -7.12 8.43 -1.08
CA PRO A 59 -7.84 7.73 -2.14
C PRO A 59 -8.95 8.58 -2.72
N HIS A 60 -9.31 8.26 -3.97
CA HIS A 60 -10.53 8.74 -4.59
C HIS A 60 -11.56 7.59 -4.61
N ARG A 61 -12.81 7.88 -4.23
CA ARG A 61 -13.90 6.93 -4.39
C ARG A 61 -14.75 7.33 -5.58
N ARG A 62 -14.91 6.41 -6.53
CA ARG A 62 -15.75 6.60 -7.71
C ARG A 62 -17.22 6.50 -7.34
N SER A 63 -18.08 6.97 -8.24
CA SER A 63 -19.54 6.91 -8.06
C SER A 63 -20.08 5.48 -7.93
N ASP A 64 -19.35 4.47 -8.43
CA ASP A 64 -19.69 3.05 -8.29
C ASP A 64 -19.22 2.45 -6.96
N GLY A 65 -18.62 3.24 -6.06
CA GLY A 65 -18.13 2.78 -4.77
C GLY A 65 -16.71 2.21 -4.79
N THR A 66 -16.11 2.03 -5.95
CA THR A 66 -14.73 1.53 -6.05
C THR A 66 -13.76 2.58 -5.52
N MET A 67 -12.87 2.17 -4.63
CA MET A 67 -11.80 3.03 -4.13
C MET A 67 -10.58 2.94 -5.02
N LEU A 68 -9.97 4.09 -5.30
CA LEU A 68 -8.71 4.22 -6.01
C LEU A 68 -7.66 4.69 -5.00
N PRO A 69 -6.93 3.78 -4.34
CA PRO A 69 -5.90 4.17 -3.39
C PRO A 69 -4.80 4.99 -4.04
N ASP A 70 -4.27 5.93 -3.27
CA ASP A 70 -3.09 6.71 -3.62
C ASP A 70 -2.30 6.91 -2.33
N ALA A 71 -1.57 5.87 -1.95
CA ALA A 71 -0.84 5.83 -0.70
C ALA A 71 0.65 6.06 -0.95
N HIS A 72 1.27 6.77 -0.04
CA HIS A 72 2.71 7.05 -0.03
C HIS A 72 3.24 6.81 1.37
N GLY A 73 4.46 6.33 1.44
CA GLY A 73 5.04 6.10 2.74
C GLY A 73 6.55 5.92 2.71
N VAL A 74 7.09 5.67 3.89
CA VAL A 74 8.49 5.40 4.10
C VAL A 74 8.65 4.17 4.98
N ILE A 75 9.62 3.34 4.62
CA ILE A 75 10.07 2.21 5.43
C ILE A 75 11.41 2.59 6.02
N VAL A 76 11.53 2.49 7.33
CA VAL A 76 12.82 2.52 8.01
C VAL A 76 13.19 1.06 8.23
N THR A 77 14.15 0.57 7.46
CA THR A 77 14.54 -0.84 7.52
C THR A 77 15.21 -1.17 8.85
N ASP A 78 15.20 -2.44 9.23
CA ASP A 78 15.81 -2.90 10.48
C ASP A 78 17.31 -2.62 10.54
N ASP A 79 17.95 -2.52 9.39
CA ASP A 79 19.39 -2.19 9.27
C ASP A 79 19.65 -0.69 9.00
N GLY A 80 18.63 0.17 9.16
CA GLY A 80 18.81 1.62 9.20
C GLY A 80 18.72 2.35 7.86
N ALA A 81 18.25 1.72 6.80
CA ALA A 81 18.04 2.36 5.52
C ALA A 81 16.63 2.99 5.42
N LEU A 82 16.48 3.93 4.48
CA LEU A 82 15.20 4.53 4.15
C LEU A 82 14.75 4.05 2.77
N VAL A 83 13.53 3.54 2.69
CA VAL A 83 12.90 3.13 1.43
C VAL A 83 11.56 3.83 1.32
N MET A 84 11.36 4.61 0.26
CA MET A 84 10.07 5.22 -0.02
C MET A 84 9.22 4.28 -0.85
N PHE A 85 7.89 4.38 -0.72
CA PHE A 85 6.99 3.59 -1.55
C PHE A 85 5.73 4.35 -1.93
N SER A 86 5.12 3.92 -3.02
CA SER A 86 3.78 4.34 -3.43
C SER A 86 2.92 3.13 -3.77
N LEU A 87 1.63 3.23 -3.45
CA LEU A 87 0.64 2.20 -3.70
C LEU A 87 -0.52 2.79 -4.48
N GLN A 88 -0.83 2.23 -5.64
CA GLN A 88 -1.95 2.64 -6.46
C GLN A 88 -2.63 1.43 -7.08
N GLY A 89 -3.93 1.47 -7.24
CA GLY A 89 -4.68 0.37 -7.83
C GLY A 89 -6.15 0.45 -7.54
N ARG A 90 -6.70 -0.66 -7.07
CA ARG A 90 -8.14 -0.76 -6.83
C ARG A 90 -8.43 -1.46 -5.51
N THR A 91 -9.45 -0.98 -4.81
CA THR A 91 -10.02 -1.62 -3.64
C THR A 91 -11.51 -1.80 -3.83
N PHE A 92 -11.97 -3.03 -3.64
CA PHE A 92 -13.38 -3.39 -3.71
C PHE A 92 -13.85 -3.82 -2.34
N PHE A 93 -14.92 -3.19 -1.84
CA PHE A 93 -15.50 -3.56 -0.55
C PHE A 93 -16.68 -4.50 -0.73
N GLU A 94 -16.68 -5.60 0.02
CA GLU A 94 -17.81 -6.49 0.24
C GLU A 94 -18.09 -6.47 1.73
N HIS A 95 -19.17 -5.79 2.14
CA HIS A 95 -19.47 -5.53 3.54
C HIS A 95 -18.30 -4.74 4.19
N ASP A 96 -17.70 -5.27 5.24
CA ASP A 96 -16.61 -4.61 5.97
C ASP A 96 -15.21 -5.02 5.49
N THR A 97 -15.14 -5.84 4.44
CA THR A 97 -13.88 -6.35 3.92
C THR A 97 -13.54 -5.73 2.58
N GLY A 98 -12.40 -5.07 2.50
CA GLY A 98 -11.85 -4.54 1.25
C GLY A 98 -10.81 -5.48 0.68
N LYS A 99 -10.94 -5.81 -0.61
CA LYS A 99 -9.95 -6.58 -1.37
C LYS A 99 -9.17 -5.63 -2.24
N GLN A 100 -7.85 -5.70 -2.16
CA GLN A 100 -6.97 -4.78 -2.88
C GLN A 100 -6.01 -5.51 -3.80
N VAL A 101 -5.84 -4.96 -4.99
CA VAL A 101 -4.69 -5.26 -5.85
C VAL A 101 -4.07 -3.92 -6.23
N LEU A 102 -2.83 -3.71 -5.80
CA LEU A 102 -2.14 -2.43 -5.96
C LEU A 102 -0.78 -2.62 -6.61
N THR A 103 -0.43 -1.71 -7.51
CA THR A 103 0.98 -1.57 -7.91
C THR A 103 1.74 -0.96 -6.75
N THR A 104 2.93 -1.47 -6.51
CA THR A 104 3.80 -1.01 -5.44
C THR A 104 5.14 -0.65 -6.04
N ILE A 105 5.53 0.61 -5.89
CA ILE A 105 6.80 1.12 -6.42
C ILE A 105 7.65 1.57 -5.23
N PHE A 106 8.86 1.08 -5.17
CA PHE A 106 9.83 1.42 -4.15
C PHE A 106 10.98 2.27 -4.72
N GLU A 107 11.51 3.15 -3.90
CA GLU A 107 12.69 3.95 -4.23
C GLU A 107 13.63 4.00 -3.02
N ALA A 108 14.91 3.74 -3.26
CA ALA A 108 15.92 3.76 -2.22
C ALA A 108 17.25 4.27 -2.76
N ALA A 109 17.94 5.11 -1.99
CA ALA A 109 19.31 5.57 -2.29
C ALA A 109 20.37 4.63 -1.72
N ASP A 110 20.07 3.92 -0.65
CA ASP A 110 20.97 2.99 0.00
C ASP A 110 21.30 1.82 -0.95
N GLU A 111 22.59 1.54 -1.11
CA GLU A 111 23.08 0.51 -2.05
C GLU A 111 22.48 -0.88 -1.80
N ARG A 112 22.20 -1.20 -0.55
CA ARG A 112 21.62 -2.51 -0.18
C ARG A 112 20.21 -2.71 -0.73
N TYR A 113 19.50 -1.62 -1.07
CA TYR A 113 18.11 -1.63 -1.50
C TYR A 113 17.89 -1.04 -2.90
N ARG A 114 18.95 -0.68 -3.62
CA ARG A 114 18.84 -0.11 -4.97
C ARG A 114 18.18 -1.05 -5.99
N TRP A 115 18.20 -2.35 -5.72
CA TRP A 115 17.52 -3.32 -6.58
C TRP A 115 16.01 -3.07 -6.64
N LEU A 116 15.44 -2.42 -5.63
CA LEU A 116 14.02 -2.05 -5.61
C LEU A 116 13.69 -0.97 -6.65
N ASN A 117 14.66 -0.12 -7.02
CA ASN A 117 14.42 1.01 -7.91
C ASN A 117 14.01 0.62 -9.33
N THR A 118 14.34 -0.58 -9.75
CA THR A 118 14.00 -1.11 -11.08
C THR A 118 13.00 -2.26 -11.01
N THR A 119 12.42 -2.50 -9.83
CA THR A 119 11.49 -3.60 -9.60
C THR A 119 10.07 -3.06 -9.49
N VAL A 120 9.19 -3.51 -10.37
CA VAL A 120 7.76 -3.24 -10.22
C VAL A 120 7.16 -4.34 -9.37
N CYS A 121 6.40 -3.97 -8.36
CA CYS A 121 5.77 -4.93 -7.46
C CYS A 121 4.24 -4.84 -7.55
N ILE A 122 3.58 -5.94 -7.20
CA ILE A 122 2.13 -6.04 -7.03
C ILE A 122 1.85 -6.44 -5.60
N LEU A 123 0.90 -5.75 -5.01
CA LEU A 123 0.43 -6.03 -3.65
C LEU A 123 -0.97 -6.63 -3.72
N GLU A 124 -1.15 -7.73 -3.02
CA GLU A 124 -2.46 -8.34 -2.77
C GLU A 124 -2.79 -8.12 -1.31
N GLY A 125 -3.87 -7.39 -1.04
CA GLY A 125 -4.18 -6.98 0.31
C GLY A 125 -5.64 -7.15 0.70
N VAL A 126 -5.87 -7.21 2.01
CA VAL A 126 -7.19 -7.24 2.62
C VAL A 126 -7.27 -6.14 3.67
N ILE A 127 -8.27 -5.28 3.55
CA ILE A 127 -8.57 -4.25 4.55
C ILE A 127 -9.74 -4.73 5.39
N SER A 128 -9.57 -4.65 6.71
CA SER A 128 -10.67 -4.77 7.66
C SER A 128 -11.10 -3.37 8.09
N ALA A 129 -12.30 -2.95 7.68
CA ALA A 129 -12.82 -1.63 8.06
C ALA A 129 -13.01 -1.52 9.57
N GLU A 130 -13.49 -2.60 10.21
CA GLU A 130 -13.70 -2.65 11.65
C GLU A 130 -12.40 -2.45 12.44
N ARG A 131 -11.33 -3.12 12.03
CA ARG A 131 -10.02 -3.04 12.69
C ARG A 131 -9.19 -1.84 12.23
N ALA A 132 -9.62 -1.19 11.15
CA ALA A 132 -8.87 -0.13 10.49
C ALA A 132 -7.43 -0.54 10.23
N SER A 133 -7.26 -1.70 9.61
CA SER A 133 -5.97 -2.28 9.30
C SER A 133 -5.98 -3.00 7.95
N MET A 134 -4.81 -3.06 7.32
CA MET A 134 -4.58 -3.76 6.07
C MET A 134 -3.44 -4.74 6.26
N ARG A 135 -3.61 -5.96 5.77
CA ARG A 135 -2.53 -6.95 5.68
C ARG A 135 -2.38 -7.35 4.22
N ALA A 136 -1.14 -7.52 3.79
CA ALA A 136 -0.87 -7.74 2.38
C ALA A 136 0.39 -8.57 2.15
N ARG A 137 0.46 -9.13 0.95
CA ARG A 137 1.67 -9.75 0.40
C ARG A 137 2.14 -8.92 -0.78
N VAL A 138 3.44 -8.72 -0.87
CA VAL A 138 4.07 -7.94 -1.93
C VAL A 138 4.92 -8.87 -2.78
N TYR A 139 4.68 -8.83 -4.09
CA TYR A 139 5.34 -9.67 -5.08
C TYR A 139 6.10 -8.82 -6.09
N ALA A 140 7.35 -9.17 -6.35
CA ALA A 140 8.09 -8.60 -7.47
C ALA A 140 7.60 -9.21 -8.78
N CYS A 141 7.43 -8.37 -9.79
CA CYS A 141 7.11 -8.81 -11.15
C CYS A 141 8.41 -9.09 -11.88
N ILE A 142 8.67 -10.34 -12.19
CA ILE A 142 9.89 -10.78 -12.87
C ILE A 142 9.64 -10.89 -14.36
N HIS A 143 10.40 -10.10 -15.11
CA HIS A 143 10.32 -10.11 -16.57
C HIS A 143 10.92 -11.42 -17.12
N GLU A 144 10.19 -12.12 -17.97
CA GLU A 144 10.62 -13.40 -18.53
C GLU A 144 10.56 -13.47 -20.06
N LEU A 145 10.08 -12.41 -20.72
CA LEU A 145 9.83 -12.47 -22.17
C LEU A 145 11.06 -12.85 -23.00
N LEU A 146 12.26 -12.47 -22.57
CA LEU A 146 13.49 -12.78 -23.28
C LEU A 146 14.17 -14.06 -22.80
N SER A 147 13.63 -14.72 -21.78
CA SER A 147 14.23 -15.95 -21.23
C SER A 147 14.07 -17.14 -22.16
N ASP A 148 13.09 -17.10 -23.09
CA ASP A 148 12.73 -18.19 -24.00
C ASP A 148 13.37 -18.05 -25.40
N THR A 149 14.28 -17.10 -25.60
CA THR A 149 14.95 -16.84 -26.87
C THR A 149 16.37 -17.38 -26.91
#